data_942a7503f1ef8ce7d7cd4eee6f6a753b
#
_entry.id   942a7503f1ef8ce7d7cd4eee6f6a753b
#
_cell.length_a   1.000
_cell.length_b   1.000
_cell.length_c   1.000
_cell.angle_alpha   90.00
_cell.angle_beta   90.00
_cell.angle_gamma   90.00
#
_symmetry.space_group_name_H-M   'P 1'
#
loop_
_entity.id
_entity.type
_entity.pdbx_description
1 polymer ?
#
loop_
_entity_poly.entity_id
_entity_poly.type
_entity_poly.pdbx_seq_one_letter_code
_entity_poly.pdbx_strand_id
1 'polypeptide(L)'
;MPVPVAPEIESRWCVVDGGPVPLRCWWSLPEPLSGGQEEVARTRNQKGTATERNRAVLVLPEVFGVNAWVRSVADRFASMGVPALAIPLFARTAPELDLSYGEMQLAHGREHKNATHADEILADLQAAIAWLQRSLEATDLEIIVVGFCFGGHATWLAATLPGVTRSFAFYGAGVVQGRPGGGAPTLELLPQVSGAFTCLFGLDDPLIPANDRVAIAAALQAADPEGQRLRAVSYAGAGHGFMCDARAAFHDKAASAGWRLLEDALGLS
;
A
#
# COMPACT_ATOMS: atom_id res chain seq x y z
N MET A 1 -12.28 -29.84 14.49
CA MET A 1 -11.98 -28.50 14.97
C MET A 1 -12.92 -27.55 14.26
N PRO A 2 -13.61 -26.61 14.93
CA PRO A 2 -14.41 -25.61 14.23
C PRO A 2 -13.49 -24.79 13.35
N VAL A 3 -13.91 -24.56 12.10
CA VAL A 3 -13.22 -23.64 11.18
C VAL A 3 -13.30 -22.25 11.82
N PRO A 4 -12.16 -21.54 12.00
CA PRO A 4 -12.22 -20.18 12.52
C PRO A 4 -13.09 -19.34 11.59
N VAL A 5 -14.15 -18.75 12.13
CA VAL A 5 -14.98 -17.79 11.42
C VAL A 5 -14.09 -16.57 11.16
N ALA A 6 -13.96 -16.18 9.89
CA ALA A 6 -13.26 -14.95 9.56
C ALA A 6 -13.89 -13.79 10.35
N PRO A 7 -13.09 -12.88 10.92
CA PRO A 7 -13.65 -11.73 11.62
C PRO A 7 -14.57 -10.95 10.67
N GLU A 8 -15.72 -10.53 11.16
CA GLU A 8 -16.58 -9.62 10.44
C GLU A 8 -15.85 -8.28 10.28
N ILE A 9 -16.11 -7.58 9.18
CA ILE A 9 -15.46 -6.30 8.87
C ILE A 9 -16.52 -5.23 8.64
N GLU A 10 -16.21 -4.00 9.00
CA GLU A 10 -16.99 -2.82 8.63
C GLU A 10 -16.20 -2.03 7.58
N SER A 11 -16.80 -1.83 6.41
CA SER A 11 -16.14 -1.08 5.33
C SER A 11 -17.07 -0.01 4.77
N ARG A 12 -16.52 1.20 4.55
CA ARG A 12 -17.29 2.35 4.05
C ARG A 12 -16.41 3.38 3.35
N TRP A 13 -17.04 4.18 2.50
CA TRP A 13 -16.43 5.41 2.05
C TRP A 13 -16.35 6.42 3.21
N CYS A 14 -15.21 7.08 3.33
CA CYS A 14 -14.99 8.19 4.26
C CYS A 14 -14.27 9.33 3.55
N VAL A 15 -14.26 10.49 4.19
CA VAL A 15 -13.49 11.65 3.72
C VAL A 15 -12.36 11.89 4.73
N VAL A 16 -11.13 11.86 4.23
CA VAL A 16 -9.95 12.30 4.97
C VAL A 16 -9.77 13.79 4.70
N ASP A 17 -9.83 14.56 5.75
CA ASP A 17 -9.66 16.02 5.79
C ASP A 17 -8.33 16.41 6.44
N GLY A 18 -8.04 17.71 6.44
CA GLY A 18 -6.81 18.26 7.05
C GLY A 18 -5.58 18.24 6.12
N GLY A 19 -5.74 17.83 4.87
CA GLY A 19 -4.75 17.98 3.81
C GLY A 19 -5.08 19.11 2.84
N PRO A 20 -4.30 19.28 1.75
CA PRO A 20 -4.54 20.32 0.75
C PRO A 20 -5.88 20.19 0.03
N VAL A 21 -6.37 18.97 -0.11
CA VAL A 21 -7.68 18.64 -0.70
C VAL A 21 -8.33 17.52 0.13
N PRO A 22 -9.68 17.43 0.16
CA PRO A 22 -10.34 16.30 0.77
C PRO A 22 -10.09 15.03 -0.04
N LEU A 23 -9.83 13.89 0.64
CA LEU A 23 -9.59 12.61 0.00
C LEU A 23 -10.78 11.68 0.25
N ARG A 24 -11.42 11.20 -0.80
CA ARG A 24 -12.46 10.18 -0.71
C ARG A 24 -11.83 8.80 -0.64
N CYS A 25 -11.76 8.25 0.54
CA CYS A 25 -11.04 7.02 0.86
C CYS A 25 -12.00 5.86 1.15
N TRP A 26 -11.55 4.62 0.92
CA TRP A 26 -12.22 3.42 1.42
C TRP A 26 -11.59 3.01 2.74
N TRP A 27 -12.40 3.02 3.80
CA TRP A 27 -12.00 2.69 5.15
C TRP A 27 -12.54 1.33 5.55
N SER A 28 -11.66 0.40 5.90
CA SER A 28 -12.00 -0.97 6.30
C SER A 28 -11.47 -1.25 7.70
N LEU A 29 -12.36 -1.67 8.58
CA LEU A 29 -12.11 -1.95 9.99
C LEU A 29 -12.41 -3.40 10.31
N PRO A 30 -11.59 -4.08 11.13
CA PRO A 30 -12.02 -5.31 11.78
C PRO A 30 -13.15 -4.97 12.75
N GLU A 31 -14.29 -5.70 12.67
CA GLU A 31 -15.29 -5.59 13.72
C GLU A 31 -14.74 -6.11 15.05
N PRO A 32 -15.00 -5.43 16.17
CA PRO A 32 -14.71 -5.99 17.47
C PRO A 32 -15.53 -7.27 17.63
N LEU A 33 -14.85 -8.38 17.89
CA LEU A 33 -15.50 -9.65 18.21
C LEU A 33 -16.61 -9.36 19.25
N SER A 34 -17.86 -9.62 18.89
CA SER A 34 -19.05 -9.32 19.65
C SER A 34 -19.02 -9.99 21.04
N GLY A 35 -18.53 -9.28 22.03
CA GLY A 35 -18.41 -9.67 23.42
C GLY A 35 -18.20 -8.42 24.27
N GLY A 36 -19.28 -7.70 24.60
CA GLY A 36 -19.31 -6.65 25.61
C GLY A 36 -18.38 -5.45 25.34
N GLN A 37 -18.89 -4.42 24.66
CA GLN A 37 -18.13 -3.21 24.25
C GLN A 37 -17.35 -2.49 25.38
N GLU A 38 -17.71 -2.68 26.64
CA GLU A 38 -16.97 -2.09 27.78
C GLU A 38 -15.84 -2.96 28.35
N GLU A 39 -15.91 -4.27 28.20
CA GLU A 39 -14.93 -5.20 28.78
C GLU A 39 -13.72 -5.41 27.87
N VAL A 40 -13.91 -5.32 26.52
CA VAL A 40 -12.82 -5.45 25.54
C VAL A 40 -11.90 -4.22 25.58
N ALA A 41 -12.43 -3.01 25.76
CA ALA A 41 -11.62 -1.80 25.89
C ALA A 41 -10.79 -1.79 27.21
N ARG A 42 -11.32 -2.34 28.29
CA ARG A 42 -10.59 -2.48 29.56
C ARG A 42 -9.58 -3.61 29.57
N THR A 43 -9.85 -4.72 28.87
CA THR A 43 -8.94 -5.87 28.79
C THR A 43 -7.78 -5.61 27.82
N ARG A 44 -7.97 -4.81 26.75
CA ARG A 44 -6.90 -4.33 25.89
C ARG A 44 -5.83 -3.54 26.65
N ASN A 45 -6.23 -2.80 27.67
CA ASN A 45 -5.30 -1.99 28.49
C ASN A 45 -4.58 -2.76 29.62
N GLN A 46 -4.97 -4.01 29.93
CA GLN A 46 -4.40 -4.74 31.08
C GLN A 46 -3.72 -6.08 30.79
N LYS A 47 -3.86 -6.64 29.57
CA LYS A 47 -3.22 -7.92 29.18
C LYS A 47 -2.81 -7.98 27.71
N GLY A 48 -2.47 -6.87 27.09
CA GLY A 48 -1.83 -6.88 25.77
C GLY A 48 -0.48 -7.57 25.87
N THR A 49 -0.41 -8.82 25.43
CA THR A 49 0.88 -9.37 25.04
C THR A 49 1.44 -8.45 23.95
N ALA A 50 2.75 -8.26 23.90
CA ALA A 50 3.48 -7.34 23.01
C ALA A 50 3.21 -7.53 21.49
N THR A 51 2.14 -8.19 21.09
CA THR A 51 1.76 -8.61 19.73
C THR A 51 0.58 -7.83 19.12
N GLU A 52 -0.19 -7.08 19.89
CA GLU A 52 -1.19 -6.16 19.33
C GLU A 52 -0.57 -4.76 19.13
N ARG A 53 0.36 -4.67 18.18
CA ARG A 53 0.92 -3.36 17.80
C ARG A 53 -0.18 -2.50 17.19
N ASN A 54 -0.29 -1.26 17.63
CA ASN A 54 -1.09 -0.25 16.96
C ASN A 54 -0.56 -0.09 15.54
N ARG A 55 -1.25 -0.64 14.55
CA ARG A 55 -0.84 -0.59 13.14
C ARG A 55 -2.03 -0.34 12.23
N ALA A 56 -1.76 0.28 11.10
CA ALA A 56 -2.73 0.44 10.02
C ALA A 56 -2.04 0.30 8.66
N VAL A 57 -2.81 -0.11 7.65
CA VAL A 57 -2.34 -0.24 6.28
C VAL A 57 -2.88 0.91 5.44
N LEU A 58 -1.99 1.60 4.72
CA LEU A 58 -2.34 2.47 3.59
C LEU A 58 -2.24 1.66 2.30
N VAL A 59 -3.34 1.58 1.55
CA VAL A 59 -3.41 0.90 0.25
C VAL A 59 -3.40 1.93 -0.86
N LEU A 60 -2.38 1.87 -1.73
CA LEU A 60 -2.19 2.80 -2.83
C LEU A 60 -2.58 2.14 -4.16
N PRO A 61 -3.56 2.71 -4.87
CA PRO A 61 -4.16 2.10 -6.05
C PRO A 61 -3.27 2.13 -7.28
N GLU A 62 -3.61 1.29 -8.23
CA GLU A 62 -3.18 1.39 -9.62
C GLU A 62 -3.75 2.67 -10.27
N VAL A 63 -3.47 2.89 -11.55
CA VAL A 63 -4.04 4.04 -12.32
C VAL A 63 -5.56 3.99 -12.46
N PHE A 64 -6.21 2.94 -12.02
CA PHE A 64 -7.67 2.76 -12.08
C PHE A 64 -8.42 3.37 -10.89
N GLY A 65 -7.70 4.01 -9.95
CA GLY A 65 -8.30 4.61 -8.76
C GLY A 65 -8.67 3.61 -7.66
N VAL A 66 -9.46 4.04 -6.68
CA VAL A 66 -9.92 3.21 -5.55
C VAL A 66 -11.09 2.33 -6.03
N ASN A 67 -10.80 1.43 -6.97
CA ASN A 67 -11.76 0.54 -7.59
C ASN A 67 -12.12 -0.67 -6.71
N ALA A 68 -13.02 -1.52 -7.19
CA ALA A 68 -13.52 -2.67 -6.45
C ALA A 68 -12.38 -3.60 -5.97
N TRP A 69 -11.35 -3.82 -6.80
CA TRP A 69 -10.22 -4.66 -6.41
C TRP A 69 -9.37 -4.01 -5.29
N VAL A 70 -9.05 -2.74 -5.41
CA VAL A 70 -8.30 -2.01 -4.37
C VAL A 70 -9.06 -1.98 -3.05
N ARG A 71 -10.40 -1.82 -3.10
CA ARG A 71 -11.25 -1.91 -1.91
C ARG A 71 -11.19 -3.30 -1.29
N SER A 72 -11.25 -4.36 -2.09
CA SER A 72 -11.15 -5.74 -1.58
C SER A 72 -9.78 -6.05 -0.94
N VAL A 73 -8.71 -5.40 -1.40
CA VAL A 73 -7.40 -5.48 -0.74
C VAL A 73 -7.44 -4.85 0.66
N ALA A 74 -8.07 -3.67 0.82
CA ALA A 74 -8.25 -3.05 2.13
C ALA A 74 -9.13 -3.92 3.04
N ASP A 75 -10.23 -4.46 2.51
CA ASP A 75 -11.12 -5.35 3.23
C ASP A 75 -10.40 -6.63 3.68
N ARG A 76 -9.50 -7.16 2.85
CA ARG A 76 -8.68 -8.31 3.23
C ARG A 76 -7.76 -8.01 4.42
N PHE A 77 -7.13 -6.84 4.50
CA PHE A 77 -6.35 -6.45 5.67
C PHE A 77 -7.23 -6.33 6.91
N ALA A 78 -8.41 -5.74 6.80
CA ALA A 78 -9.37 -5.67 7.90
C ALA A 78 -9.79 -7.07 8.38
N SER A 79 -10.04 -8.01 7.47
CA SER A 79 -10.33 -9.41 7.82
C SER A 79 -9.16 -10.14 8.50
N MET A 80 -7.95 -9.65 8.34
CA MET A 80 -6.75 -10.09 9.07
C MET A 80 -6.56 -9.37 10.42
N GLY A 81 -7.52 -8.54 10.83
CA GLY A 81 -7.47 -7.80 12.10
C GLY A 81 -6.69 -6.48 12.04
N VAL A 82 -6.36 -5.97 10.86
CA VAL A 82 -5.59 -4.73 10.69
C VAL A 82 -6.42 -3.68 9.96
N PRO A 83 -6.70 -2.51 10.57
CA PRO A 83 -7.37 -1.40 9.90
C PRO A 83 -6.65 -1.00 8.61
N ALA A 84 -7.41 -0.74 7.53
CA ALA A 84 -6.83 -0.39 6.24
C ALA A 84 -7.58 0.76 5.56
N LEU A 85 -6.83 1.70 5.00
CA LEU A 85 -7.33 2.87 4.28
C LEU A 85 -6.80 2.87 2.85
N ALA A 86 -7.69 2.67 1.87
CA ALA A 86 -7.33 2.87 0.47
C ALA A 86 -7.58 4.33 0.09
N ILE A 87 -6.54 5.01 -0.40
CA ILE A 87 -6.55 6.45 -0.68
C ILE A 87 -6.49 6.74 -2.18
N PRO A 88 -7.16 7.78 -2.71
CA PRO A 88 -7.04 8.20 -4.10
C PRO A 88 -5.67 8.85 -4.33
N LEU A 89 -5.02 8.52 -5.45
CA LEU A 89 -3.78 9.19 -5.89
C LEU A 89 -4.05 10.36 -6.85
N PHE A 90 -5.29 10.53 -7.28
CA PHE A 90 -5.70 11.53 -8.26
C PHE A 90 -6.73 12.52 -7.69
N ALA A 91 -6.61 12.85 -6.40
CA ALA A 91 -7.61 13.63 -5.68
C ALA A 91 -7.88 15.02 -6.31
N ARG A 92 -6.91 15.58 -7.05
CA ARG A 92 -7.04 16.89 -7.70
C ARG A 92 -7.68 16.83 -9.07
N THR A 93 -7.55 15.72 -9.78
CA THR A 93 -8.02 15.58 -11.16
C THR A 93 -9.19 14.63 -11.32
N ALA A 94 -9.32 13.65 -10.43
CA ALA A 94 -10.38 12.66 -10.41
C ALA A 94 -10.56 12.05 -9.00
N PRO A 95 -11.12 12.83 -8.03
CA PRO A 95 -11.20 12.42 -6.62
C PRO A 95 -12.02 11.15 -6.38
N GLU A 96 -12.91 10.81 -7.30
CA GLU A 96 -13.80 9.64 -7.20
C GLU A 96 -13.49 8.55 -8.25
N LEU A 97 -12.26 8.54 -8.79
CA LEU A 97 -11.90 7.60 -9.84
C LEU A 97 -12.06 6.15 -9.36
N ASP A 98 -12.94 5.42 -10.05
CA ASP A 98 -13.28 4.01 -9.81
C ASP A 98 -13.48 3.33 -11.16
N LEU A 99 -12.38 2.91 -11.80
CA LEU A 99 -12.40 2.34 -13.13
C LEU A 99 -12.29 0.83 -13.09
N SER A 100 -13.08 0.16 -13.93
CA SER A 100 -12.86 -1.24 -14.27
C SER A 100 -11.57 -1.41 -15.09
N TYR A 101 -11.14 -2.67 -15.27
CA TYR A 101 -9.95 -2.98 -16.07
C TYR A 101 -10.29 -3.07 -17.57
N GLY A 102 -9.53 -2.34 -18.40
CA GLY A 102 -9.69 -2.30 -19.85
C GLY A 102 -8.74 -1.27 -20.48
N GLU A 103 -8.58 -1.32 -21.79
CA GLU A 103 -7.64 -0.43 -22.51
C GLU A 103 -8.06 1.04 -22.43
N MET A 104 -9.34 1.35 -22.62
CA MET A 104 -9.86 2.71 -22.52
C MET A 104 -9.73 3.25 -21.09
N GLN A 105 -10.03 2.42 -20.09
CA GLN A 105 -9.88 2.76 -18.69
C GLN A 105 -8.42 2.98 -18.32
N LEU A 106 -7.52 2.17 -18.87
CA LEU A 106 -6.07 2.34 -18.69
C LEU A 106 -5.59 3.66 -19.27
N ALA A 107 -6.06 4.03 -20.48
CA ALA A 107 -5.73 5.32 -21.11
C ALA A 107 -6.22 6.49 -20.25
N HIS A 108 -7.48 6.43 -19.79
CA HIS A 108 -8.07 7.44 -18.91
C HIS A 108 -7.29 7.58 -17.59
N GLY A 109 -7.00 6.48 -16.91
CA GLY A 109 -6.22 6.52 -15.66
C GLY A 109 -4.80 7.06 -15.85
N ARG A 110 -4.18 6.81 -17.02
CA ARG A 110 -2.87 7.38 -17.38
C ARG A 110 -2.90 8.91 -17.57
N GLU A 111 -3.99 9.48 -18.04
CA GLU A 111 -4.16 10.94 -18.12
C GLU A 111 -4.03 11.57 -16.73
N HIS A 112 -4.74 11.04 -15.74
CA HIS A 112 -4.66 11.51 -14.35
C HIS A 112 -3.28 11.27 -13.74
N LYS A 113 -2.69 10.07 -13.96
CA LYS A 113 -1.31 9.79 -13.54
C LYS A 113 -0.33 10.83 -14.07
N ASN A 114 -0.44 11.21 -15.34
CA ASN A 114 0.48 12.16 -15.97
C ASN A 114 0.31 13.61 -15.47
N ALA A 115 -0.84 13.93 -14.89
CA ALA A 115 -1.14 15.21 -14.26
C ALA A 115 -0.85 15.26 -12.76
N THR A 116 -0.36 14.16 -12.17
CA THR A 116 -0.13 14.04 -10.73
C THR A 116 1.35 14.28 -10.40
N HIS A 117 1.61 15.02 -9.31
CA HIS A 117 2.94 15.38 -8.86
C HIS A 117 3.32 14.67 -7.55
N ALA A 118 4.63 14.46 -7.36
CA ALA A 118 5.15 13.72 -6.19
C ALA A 118 4.90 14.44 -4.87
N ASP A 119 4.99 15.77 -4.84
CA ASP A 119 4.70 16.61 -3.68
C ASP A 119 3.23 16.56 -3.28
N GLU A 120 2.32 16.48 -4.24
CA GLU A 120 0.90 16.29 -4.02
C GLU A 120 0.61 14.93 -3.36
N ILE A 121 1.21 13.86 -3.90
CA ILE A 121 1.11 12.51 -3.32
C ILE A 121 1.62 12.51 -1.88
N LEU A 122 2.77 13.13 -1.61
CA LEU A 122 3.36 13.20 -0.27
C LEU A 122 2.45 13.96 0.70
N ALA A 123 1.88 15.08 0.28
CA ALA A 123 0.97 15.87 1.12
C ALA A 123 -0.32 15.10 1.45
N ASP A 124 -0.88 14.38 0.48
CA ASP A 124 -2.07 13.56 0.67
C ASP A 124 -1.80 12.36 1.61
N LEU A 125 -0.64 11.71 1.46
CA LEU A 125 -0.20 10.64 2.35
C LEU A 125 0.00 11.12 3.78
N GLN A 126 0.61 12.28 3.98
CA GLN A 126 0.76 12.89 5.32
C GLN A 126 -0.59 13.16 5.96
N ALA A 127 -1.56 13.70 5.20
CA ALA A 127 -2.92 13.93 5.69
C ALA A 127 -3.61 12.60 6.08
N ALA A 128 -3.45 11.56 5.27
CA ALA A 128 -4.00 10.23 5.54
C ALA A 128 -3.38 9.60 6.79
N ILE A 129 -2.07 9.71 6.99
CA ILE A 129 -1.38 9.24 8.21
C ILE A 129 -1.91 9.97 9.45
N ALA A 130 -1.98 11.30 9.39
CA ALA A 130 -2.49 12.09 10.50
C ALA A 130 -3.96 11.78 10.82
N TRP A 131 -4.77 11.51 9.78
CA TRP A 131 -6.15 11.09 9.94
C TRP A 131 -6.26 9.72 10.61
N LEU A 132 -5.45 8.73 10.20
CA LEU A 132 -5.40 7.40 10.82
C LEU A 132 -5.02 7.48 12.30
N GLN A 133 -4.02 8.29 12.66
CA GLN A 133 -3.61 8.48 14.05
C GLN A 133 -4.74 9.03 14.91
N ARG A 134 -5.50 10.01 14.39
CA ARG A 134 -6.68 10.56 15.08
C ARG A 134 -7.82 9.56 15.18
N SER A 135 -8.14 8.87 14.07
CA SER A 135 -9.28 7.95 13.99
C SER A 135 -9.10 6.68 14.83
N LEU A 136 -7.87 6.26 15.03
CA LEU A 136 -7.50 5.09 15.85
C LEU A 136 -7.02 5.48 17.25
N GLU A 137 -7.02 6.78 17.59
CA GLU A 137 -6.56 7.31 18.88
C GLU A 137 -5.16 6.82 19.26
N ALA A 138 -4.26 6.67 18.26
CA ALA A 138 -2.94 6.09 18.41
C ALA A 138 -1.86 7.03 17.85
N THR A 139 -1.06 7.63 18.72
CA THR A 139 0.05 8.52 18.34
C THR A 139 1.29 7.77 17.88
N ASP A 140 1.46 6.54 18.32
CA ASP A 140 2.56 5.61 18.03
C ASP A 140 2.16 4.56 16.95
N LEU A 141 1.25 4.92 16.05
CA LEU A 141 0.72 4.05 15.01
C LEU A 141 1.82 3.65 14.02
N GLU A 142 2.06 2.35 13.88
CA GLU A 142 2.89 1.80 12.80
C GLU A 142 2.13 1.85 11.48
N ILE A 143 2.60 2.65 10.53
CA ILE A 143 2.02 2.73 9.20
C ILE A 143 2.74 1.76 8.26
N ILE A 144 1.96 0.87 7.67
CA ILE A 144 2.39 -0.05 6.62
C ILE A 144 1.81 0.44 5.30
N VAL A 145 2.64 0.64 4.30
CA VAL A 145 2.19 1.09 2.97
C VAL A 145 2.28 -0.06 1.98
N VAL A 146 1.18 -0.32 1.28
CA VAL A 146 1.10 -1.34 0.24
C VAL A 146 0.57 -0.68 -1.03
N GLY A 147 1.37 -0.66 -2.09
CA GLY A 147 0.96 -0.01 -3.33
C GLY A 147 1.19 -0.88 -4.56
N PHE A 148 0.35 -0.66 -5.57
CA PHE A 148 0.28 -1.46 -6.79
C PHE A 148 0.45 -0.58 -8.02
N CYS A 149 1.26 -0.98 -9.00
CA CYS A 149 1.50 -0.24 -10.25
C CYS A 149 1.95 1.21 -9.96
N PHE A 150 1.15 2.22 -10.30
CA PHE A 150 1.44 3.61 -9.95
C PHE A 150 1.46 3.81 -8.43
N GLY A 151 0.57 3.15 -7.68
CA GLY A 151 0.64 3.08 -6.22
C GLY A 151 1.92 2.40 -5.72
N GLY A 152 2.43 1.40 -6.46
CA GLY A 152 3.75 0.82 -6.20
C GLY A 152 4.88 1.84 -6.37
N HIS A 153 4.81 2.72 -7.37
CA HIS A 153 5.74 3.86 -7.48
C HIS A 153 5.55 4.84 -6.32
N ALA A 154 4.31 5.22 -6.01
CA ALA A 154 4.00 6.13 -4.89
C ALA A 154 4.46 5.58 -3.53
N THR A 155 4.56 4.26 -3.38
CA THR A 155 5.09 3.61 -2.17
C THR A 155 6.56 3.98 -1.90
N TRP A 156 7.37 4.22 -2.93
CA TRP A 156 8.74 4.72 -2.76
C TRP A 156 8.77 6.13 -2.16
N LEU A 157 7.82 6.98 -2.55
CA LEU A 157 7.65 8.30 -1.95
C LEU A 157 7.17 8.16 -0.50
N ALA A 158 6.14 7.34 -0.26
CA ALA A 158 5.55 7.10 1.05
C ALA A 158 6.58 6.60 2.07
N ALA A 159 7.52 5.75 1.64
CA ALA A 159 8.56 5.16 2.50
C ALA A 159 9.50 6.21 3.12
N THR A 160 9.54 7.43 2.59
CA THR A 160 10.33 8.54 3.16
C THR A 160 9.61 9.29 4.27
N LEU A 161 8.33 9.04 4.48
CA LEU A 161 7.51 9.76 5.45
C LEU A 161 7.73 9.25 6.88
N PRO A 162 7.75 10.15 7.87
CA PRO A 162 7.75 9.77 9.28
C PRO A 162 6.55 8.88 9.64
N GLY A 163 6.77 7.87 10.47
CA GLY A 163 5.73 6.93 10.91
C GLY A 163 5.49 5.76 9.94
N VAL A 164 6.01 5.81 8.71
CA VAL A 164 5.98 4.65 7.81
C VAL A 164 7.09 3.68 8.22
N THR A 165 6.67 2.54 8.76
CA THR A 165 7.57 1.53 9.32
C THR A 165 7.89 0.41 8.34
N ARG A 166 6.96 0.12 7.42
CA ARG A 166 7.11 -0.91 6.39
C ARG A 166 6.44 -0.48 5.09
N SER A 167 7.05 -0.85 3.97
CA SER A 167 6.53 -0.51 2.64
C SER A 167 6.67 -1.68 1.67
N PHE A 168 5.62 -1.93 0.89
CA PHE A 168 5.57 -2.98 -0.11
C PHE A 168 5.14 -2.38 -1.46
N ALA A 169 6.11 -2.27 -2.38
CA ALA A 169 5.92 -1.68 -3.70
C ALA A 169 5.75 -2.78 -4.75
N PHE A 170 4.52 -3.17 -5.05
CA PHE A 170 4.22 -4.16 -6.08
C PHE A 170 4.26 -3.53 -7.48
N TYR A 171 5.09 -4.09 -8.32
CA TYR A 171 5.28 -3.71 -9.74
C TYR A 171 5.27 -2.19 -9.97
N GLY A 172 5.94 -1.43 -9.10
CA GLY A 172 6.09 0.03 -9.20
C GLY A 172 7.09 0.39 -10.29
N ALA A 173 6.59 0.79 -11.47
CA ALA A 173 7.41 1.16 -12.61
C ALA A 173 7.80 2.64 -12.59
N GLY A 174 8.89 2.99 -13.29
CA GLY A 174 9.28 4.39 -13.54
C GLY A 174 10.14 5.04 -12.46
N VAL A 175 10.49 4.33 -11.39
CA VAL A 175 11.25 4.90 -10.25
C VAL A 175 12.70 5.28 -10.62
N VAL A 176 13.25 4.64 -11.66
CA VAL A 176 14.60 4.89 -12.18
C VAL A 176 14.62 6.10 -13.13
N GLN A 177 13.51 6.38 -13.81
CA GLN A 177 13.42 7.42 -14.83
C GLN A 177 13.09 8.80 -14.27
N GLY A 178 12.26 8.88 -13.23
CA GLY A 178 11.82 10.16 -12.67
C GLY A 178 10.80 10.02 -11.56
N ARG A 179 10.28 11.15 -11.12
CA ARG A 179 9.17 11.25 -10.16
C ARG A 179 7.85 11.57 -10.86
N PRO A 180 6.71 11.25 -10.25
CA PRO A 180 5.44 11.81 -10.70
C PRO A 180 5.52 13.34 -10.80
N GLY A 181 5.10 13.89 -11.93
CA GLY A 181 5.24 15.33 -12.23
C GLY A 181 6.61 15.76 -12.74
N GLY A 182 7.60 14.86 -12.82
CA GLY A 182 8.94 15.12 -13.36
C GLY A 182 10.02 15.35 -12.30
N GLY A 183 11.24 15.59 -12.75
CA GLY A 183 12.41 15.79 -11.90
C GLY A 183 13.28 14.54 -11.73
N ALA A 184 14.10 14.54 -10.69
CA ALA A 184 15.05 13.47 -10.41
C ALA A 184 14.38 12.12 -10.16
N PRO A 185 15.06 10.99 -10.44
CA PRO A 185 14.54 9.66 -10.16
C PRO A 185 14.03 9.49 -8.73
N THR A 186 12.88 8.82 -8.57
CA THR A 186 12.35 8.51 -7.23
C THR A 186 13.32 7.62 -6.45
N LEU A 187 14.07 6.78 -7.16
CA LEU A 187 15.10 5.92 -6.59
C LEU A 187 16.16 6.68 -5.76
N GLU A 188 16.43 7.94 -6.09
CA GLU A 188 17.38 8.79 -5.35
C GLU A 188 16.90 9.18 -3.94
N LEU A 189 15.62 8.93 -3.63
CA LEU A 189 15.08 9.14 -2.29
C LEU A 189 15.39 7.99 -1.32
N LEU A 190 15.94 6.89 -1.81
CA LEU A 190 16.21 5.69 -1.02
C LEU A 190 16.99 5.93 0.29
N PRO A 191 18.00 6.85 0.35
CA PRO A 191 18.68 7.19 1.61
C PRO A 191 17.77 7.81 2.68
N GLN A 192 16.58 8.31 2.31
CA GLN A 192 15.60 8.89 3.24
C GLN A 192 14.63 7.84 3.81
N VAL A 193 14.65 6.61 3.30
CA VAL A 193 13.81 5.52 3.78
C VAL A 193 14.34 5.01 5.11
N SER A 194 13.57 5.19 6.17
CA SER A 194 13.93 4.77 7.53
C SER A 194 13.40 3.39 7.92
N GLY A 195 12.24 3.02 7.40
CA GLY A 195 11.58 1.75 7.66
C GLY A 195 12.07 0.59 6.79
N ALA A 196 11.44 -0.57 6.94
CA ALA A 196 11.66 -1.71 6.04
C ALA A 196 10.95 -1.46 4.69
N PHE A 197 11.62 -1.78 3.59
CA PHE A 197 11.11 -1.58 2.26
C PHE A 197 11.31 -2.83 1.40
N THR A 198 10.25 -3.30 0.75
CA THR A 198 10.30 -4.41 -0.19
C THR A 198 9.67 -4.01 -1.51
N CYS A 199 10.43 -4.05 -2.59
CA CYS A 199 9.87 -3.94 -3.94
C CYS A 199 9.73 -5.34 -4.57
N LEU A 200 8.61 -5.56 -5.26
CA LEU A 200 8.25 -6.87 -5.80
C LEU A 200 7.96 -6.75 -7.30
N PHE A 201 8.65 -7.54 -8.10
CA PHE A 201 8.60 -7.47 -9.56
C PHE A 201 8.21 -8.80 -10.19
N GLY A 202 7.47 -8.73 -11.29
CA GLY A 202 7.40 -9.81 -12.25
C GLY A 202 8.60 -9.76 -13.19
N LEU A 203 9.24 -10.89 -13.48
CA LEU A 203 10.37 -10.92 -14.44
C LEU A 203 9.93 -10.67 -15.88
N ASP A 204 8.65 -10.94 -16.18
CA ASP A 204 8.04 -10.74 -17.50
C ASP A 204 7.30 -9.39 -17.61
N ASP A 205 7.52 -8.49 -16.64
CA ASP A 205 6.92 -7.15 -16.65
C ASP A 205 7.65 -6.22 -17.64
N PRO A 206 7.01 -5.83 -18.77
CA PRO A 206 7.65 -4.99 -19.77
C PRO A 206 7.83 -3.52 -19.29
N LEU A 207 7.12 -3.11 -18.23
CA LEU A 207 7.22 -1.76 -17.68
C LEU A 207 8.40 -1.62 -16.70
N ILE A 208 9.01 -2.74 -16.26
CA ILE A 208 10.18 -2.76 -15.38
C ILE A 208 11.25 -3.63 -16.03
N PRO A 209 11.95 -3.14 -17.03
CA PRO A 209 12.95 -3.92 -17.79
C PRO A 209 14.11 -4.36 -16.89
N ALA A 210 14.87 -5.34 -17.35
CA ALA A 210 15.97 -5.92 -16.58
C ALA A 210 16.99 -4.89 -16.11
N ASN A 211 17.29 -3.86 -16.92
CA ASN A 211 18.23 -2.79 -16.55
C ASN A 211 17.71 -1.97 -15.36
N ASP A 212 16.41 -1.69 -15.30
CA ASP A 212 15.80 -0.98 -14.16
C ASP A 212 15.89 -1.82 -12.89
N ARG A 213 15.59 -3.13 -13.00
CA ARG A 213 15.71 -4.04 -11.85
C ARG A 213 17.14 -4.15 -11.34
N VAL A 214 18.13 -4.14 -12.23
CA VAL A 214 19.56 -4.12 -11.86
C VAL A 214 19.91 -2.81 -11.15
N ALA A 215 19.47 -1.67 -11.68
CA ALA A 215 19.71 -0.36 -11.05
C ALA A 215 19.07 -0.27 -9.66
N ILE A 216 17.84 -0.74 -9.52
CA ILE A 216 17.13 -0.80 -8.24
C ILE A 216 17.89 -1.70 -7.25
N ALA A 217 18.26 -2.91 -7.66
CA ALA A 217 18.99 -3.85 -6.79
C ALA A 217 20.33 -3.26 -6.31
N ALA A 218 21.07 -2.58 -7.21
CA ALA A 218 22.32 -1.92 -6.87
C ALA A 218 22.12 -0.77 -5.86
N ALA A 219 21.07 0.02 -6.04
CA ALA A 219 20.75 1.13 -5.13
C ALA A 219 20.33 0.60 -3.74
N LEU A 220 19.50 -0.46 -3.67
CA LEU A 220 19.12 -1.10 -2.42
C LEU A 220 20.35 -1.65 -1.69
N GLN A 221 21.23 -2.38 -2.41
CA GLN A 221 22.48 -2.91 -1.84
C GLN A 221 23.42 -1.82 -1.33
N ALA A 222 23.50 -0.69 -2.03
CA ALA A 222 24.33 0.44 -1.60
C ALA A 222 23.76 1.11 -0.34
N ALA A 223 22.44 1.23 -0.22
CA ALA A 223 21.76 1.85 0.92
C ALA A 223 21.62 0.93 2.14
N ASP A 224 21.60 -0.38 1.92
CA ASP A 224 21.51 -1.42 2.96
C ASP A 224 22.39 -2.62 2.59
N PRO A 225 23.72 -2.52 2.81
CA PRO A 225 24.67 -3.56 2.41
C PRO A 225 24.42 -4.93 3.03
N GLU A 226 23.81 -4.97 4.22
CA GLU A 226 23.46 -6.22 4.90
C GLU A 226 22.10 -6.80 4.47
N GLY A 227 21.31 -6.03 3.70
CA GLY A 227 20.01 -6.45 3.19
C GLY A 227 18.96 -6.73 4.27
N GLN A 228 19.07 -6.06 5.42
CA GLN A 228 18.17 -6.30 6.55
C GLN A 228 16.83 -5.57 6.41
N ARG A 229 16.83 -4.39 5.79
CA ARG A 229 15.65 -3.52 5.68
C ARG A 229 15.15 -3.36 4.26
N LEU A 230 16.04 -3.32 3.27
CA LEU A 230 15.73 -2.97 1.88
C LEU A 230 15.88 -4.20 1.00
N ARG A 231 14.78 -4.63 0.37
CA ARG A 231 14.75 -5.89 -0.40
C ARG A 231 14.08 -5.72 -1.76
N ALA A 232 14.57 -6.49 -2.72
CA ALA A 232 13.89 -6.72 -4.00
C ALA A 232 13.53 -8.20 -4.12
N VAL A 233 12.29 -8.49 -4.49
CA VAL A 233 11.79 -9.83 -4.73
C VAL A 233 11.29 -9.91 -6.17
N SER A 234 11.65 -10.98 -6.88
CA SER A 234 11.25 -11.15 -8.28
C SER A 234 10.58 -12.51 -8.49
N TYR A 235 9.54 -12.51 -9.32
CA TYR A 235 8.74 -13.70 -9.63
C TYR A 235 8.84 -14.04 -11.12
N ALA A 236 9.37 -15.24 -11.42
CA ALA A 236 9.44 -15.74 -12.77
C ALA A 236 8.04 -16.02 -13.34
N GLY A 237 7.81 -15.71 -14.61
CA GLY A 237 6.53 -15.90 -15.29
C GLY A 237 5.45 -14.87 -14.93
N ALA A 238 5.72 -13.98 -13.99
CA ALA A 238 4.78 -12.94 -13.61
C ALA A 238 5.01 -11.65 -14.41
N GLY A 239 3.93 -11.05 -14.89
CA GLY A 239 3.92 -9.76 -15.60
C GLY A 239 3.46 -8.61 -14.73
N HIS A 240 3.16 -7.46 -15.37
CA HIS A 240 2.64 -6.27 -14.68
C HIS A 240 1.21 -6.50 -14.18
N GLY A 241 0.97 -6.34 -12.88
CA GLY A 241 -0.37 -6.52 -12.28
C GLY A 241 -0.62 -7.94 -11.76
N PHE A 242 0.41 -8.72 -11.51
CA PHE A 242 0.31 -10.12 -11.10
C PHE A 242 -0.48 -10.37 -9.80
N MET A 243 -0.67 -9.36 -8.95
CA MET A 243 -1.45 -9.46 -7.71
C MET A 243 -2.96 -9.40 -7.94
N CYS A 244 -3.39 -8.80 -9.06
CA CYS A 244 -4.79 -8.46 -9.30
C CYS A 244 -5.54 -9.60 -10.00
N ASP A 245 -6.37 -10.32 -9.25
CA ASP A 245 -7.19 -11.43 -9.75
C ASP A 245 -8.34 -10.98 -10.70
N ALA A 246 -8.63 -9.69 -10.73
CA ALA A 246 -9.56 -9.09 -11.70
C ALA A 246 -8.92 -8.79 -13.06
N ARG A 247 -7.63 -9.12 -13.27
CA ARG A 247 -6.88 -8.85 -14.50
C ARG A 247 -6.36 -10.15 -15.13
N ALA A 248 -6.26 -10.16 -16.46
CA ALA A 248 -5.66 -11.28 -17.20
C ALA A 248 -4.16 -11.50 -16.86
N ALA A 249 -3.49 -10.50 -16.30
CA ALA A 249 -2.09 -10.58 -15.86
C ALA A 249 -1.92 -11.26 -14.47
N PHE A 250 -3.03 -11.66 -13.83
CA PHE A 250 -2.96 -12.36 -12.54
C PHE A 250 -2.08 -13.61 -12.62
N HIS A 251 -1.22 -13.76 -11.62
CA HIS A 251 -0.32 -14.92 -11.54
C HIS A 251 -0.40 -15.52 -10.13
N ASP A 252 -1.18 -16.58 -10.00
CA ASP A 252 -1.56 -17.20 -8.71
C ASP A 252 -0.37 -17.43 -7.77
N LYS A 253 0.71 -18.06 -8.26
CA LYS A 253 1.88 -18.36 -7.41
C LYS A 253 2.59 -17.09 -6.91
N ALA A 254 2.73 -16.08 -7.77
CA ALA A 254 3.36 -14.81 -7.40
C ALA A 254 2.47 -14.01 -6.44
N ALA A 255 1.17 -13.98 -6.70
CA ALA A 255 0.19 -13.32 -5.84
C ALA A 255 0.13 -13.99 -4.45
N SER A 256 0.07 -15.32 -4.40
CA SER A 256 0.10 -16.08 -3.15
C SER A 256 1.39 -15.85 -2.34
N ALA A 257 2.55 -15.76 -3.03
CA ALA A 257 3.81 -15.44 -2.37
C ALA A 257 3.86 -13.99 -1.88
N GLY A 258 3.32 -13.04 -2.66
CA GLY A 258 3.18 -11.64 -2.27
C GLY A 258 2.31 -11.47 -1.03
N TRP A 259 1.16 -12.16 -0.98
CA TRP A 259 0.29 -12.14 0.20
C TRP A 259 0.96 -12.74 1.43
N ARG A 260 1.68 -13.86 1.32
CA ARG A 260 2.45 -14.41 2.46
C ARG A 260 3.46 -13.42 3.02
N LEU A 261 4.20 -12.69 2.15
CA LEU A 261 5.11 -11.64 2.62
C LEU A 261 4.39 -10.52 3.39
N LEU A 262 3.17 -10.17 2.99
CA LEU A 262 2.35 -9.20 3.72
C LEU A 262 1.87 -9.77 5.06
N GLU A 263 1.40 -11.01 5.09
CA GLU A 263 0.96 -11.72 6.30
C GLU A 263 2.12 -11.88 7.31
N ASP A 264 3.32 -12.28 6.84
CA ASP A 264 4.54 -12.37 7.65
C ASP A 264 4.90 -10.99 8.27
N ALA A 265 4.80 -9.91 7.47
CA ALA A 265 5.07 -8.56 7.94
C ALA A 265 4.07 -8.10 9.01
N LEU A 266 2.87 -8.64 8.97
CA LEU A 266 1.83 -8.41 9.97
C LEU A 266 1.95 -9.35 11.17
N GLY A 267 2.86 -10.34 11.14
CA GLY A 267 3.01 -11.36 12.21
C GLY A 267 1.81 -12.29 12.28
N LEU A 268 1.22 -12.63 11.13
CA LEU A 268 0.03 -13.48 11.00
C LEU A 268 0.34 -14.87 10.42
N SER A 269 1.61 -15.16 10.15
CA SER A 269 2.10 -16.45 9.64
C SER A 269 2.46 -17.43 10.76
#